data_d2a316395128e86bb4032c8d33855b79
#
_entry.id   d2a316395128e86bb4032c8d33855b79
#
_cell.length_a   1.000
_cell.length_b   1.000
_cell.length_c   1.000
_cell.angle_alpha   90.00
_cell.angle_beta   90.00
_cell.angle_gamma   90.00
#
_symmetry.space_group_name_H-M   'P 1'
#
loop_
_entity.id
_entity.type
_entity.pdbx_description
1 polymer ?
#
loop_
_entity_poly.entity_id
_entity_poly.type
_entity_poly.pdbx_seq_one_letter_code
_entity_poly.pdbx_strand_id
1 'polypeptide(L)'
;KEKDFKWGTLIGVRPTKIVGRFLKMGLSYEKILEILRDIYLVSDEKRNLLINIVKKQQKYLDKDTIGIYIGIAFCPTKCTYCSFPAYLLKGKYAARYDEYIEDIYKETKEIGKLSQELNLKINTIYIGGGTPSILSAEEIKKLLDTIKENYDLSHLKEFTFEAGRIDTLNQKKLQVLKQGGVDKISINPQSFNEKTLKLVNRYHDRKQFDKVYKLAKEMGLSI
;
A
#
# COMPACT_ATOMS: atom_id res chain seq x y z
N LYS A 1 -31.48 2.76 23.11
CA LYS A 1 -31.10 3.49 21.87
C LYS A 1 -30.70 2.43 20.87
N GLU A 2 -31.49 2.21 19.83
CA GLU A 2 -31.13 1.39 18.71
C GLU A 2 -29.85 1.99 18.08
N LYS A 3 -28.80 1.18 18.01
CA LYS A 3 -27.58 1.57 17.31
C LYS A 3 -27.85 1.44 15.82
N ASP A 4 -27.95 2.55 15.13
CA ASP A 4 -28.07 2.59 13.66
C ASP A 4 -26.76 2.10 13.02
N PHE A 5 -26.75 0.85 12.60
CA PHE A 5 -25.61 0.24 11.92
C PHE A 5 -25.65 0.60 10.42
N LYS A 6 -25.10 1.75 10.06
CA LYS A 6 -25.11 2.27 8.68
C LYS A 6 -24.64 1.26 7.61
N TRP A 7 -23.77 0.31 7.97
CA TRP A 7 -23.31 -0.77 7.10
C TRP A 7 -24.16 -2.04 7.16
N GLY A 8 -25.22 -2.06 7.97
CA GLY A 8 -26.07 -3.22 8.14
C GLY A 8 -25.29 -4.46 8.56
N THR A 9 -25.45 -5.55 7.82
CA THR A 9 -24.77 -6.84 8.07
C THR A 9 -23.37 -6.94 7.44
N LEU A 10 -22.86 -5.90 6.79
CA LEU A 10 -21.54 -5.90 6.11
C LEU A 10 -20.36 -5.66 7.08
N ILE A 11 -20.42 -6.22 8.27
CA ILE A 11 -19.38 -6.05 9.30
C ILE A 11 -18.19 -6.96 8.99
N GLY A 12 -16.96 -6.40 9.01
CA GLY A 12 -15.71 -7.13 8.83
C GLY A 12 -15.41 -7.61 7.42
N VAL A 13 -16.19 -7.25 6.41
CA VAL A 13 -15.98 -7.57 4.99
C VAL A 13 -15.54 -6.34 4.20
N ARG A 14 -15.02 -6.56 3.00
CA ARG A 14 -14.72 -5.48 2.03
C ARG A 14 -15.97 -5.24 1.16
N PRO A 15 -16.82 -4.25 1.45
CA PRO A 15 -18.11 -4.07 0.78
C PRO A 15 -17.99 -3.92 -0.74
N THR A 16 -16.93 -3.27 -1.22
CA THR A 16 -16.66 -3.12 -2.66
C THR A 16 -16.49 -4.45 -3.38
N LYS A 17 -15.95 -5.49 -2.73
CA LYS A 17 -15.83 -6.83 -3.33
C LYS A 17 -17.18 -7.49 -3.54
N ILE A 18 -18.14 -7.24 -2.67
CA ILE A 18 -19.51 -7.79 -2.79
C ILE A 18 -20.17 -7.19 -4.04
N VAL A 19 -20.14 -5.86 -4.17
CA VAL A 19 -20.67 -5.18 -5.36
C VAL A 19 -19.94 -5.63 -6.62
N GLY A 20 -18.62 -5.71 -6.60
CA GLY A 20 -17.82 -6.19 -7.72
C GLY A 20 -18.17 -7.62 -8.13
N ARG A 21 -18.51 -8.51 -7.18
CA ARG A 21 -18.99 -9.87 -7.47
C ARG A 21 -20.34 -9.84 -8.17
N PHE A 22 -21.30 -9.05 -7.69
CA PHE A 22 -22.62 -8.93 -8.32
C PHE A 22 -22.53 -8.36 -9.73
N LEU A 23 -21.65 -7.39 -9.97
CA LEU A 23 -21.40 -6.88 -11.32
C LEU A 23 -20.83 -7.96 -12.26
N LYS A 24 -19.90 -8.80 -11.76
CA LYS A 24 -19.37 -9.93 -12.54
C LYS A 24 -20.45 -10.99 -12.85
N MET A 25 -21.49 -11.09 -12.03
CA MET A 25 -22.67 -11.94 -12.27
C MET A 25 -23.68 -11.27 -13.21
N GLY A 26 -23.42 -10.07 -13.71
CA GLY A 26 -24.28 -9.36 -14.67
C GLY A 26 -25.42 -8.56 -14.04
N LEU A 27 -25.43 -8.36 -12.70
CA LEU A 27 -26.48 -7.57 -12.07
C LEU A 27 -26.28 -6.07 -12.36
N SER A 28 -27.40 -5.36 -12.58
CA SER A 28 -27.38 -3.90 -12.70
C SER A 28 -27.12 -3.21 -11.36
N TYR A 29 -26.69 -1.95 -11.41
CA TYR A 29 -26.48 -1.16 -10.17
C TYR A 29 -27.77 -0.99 -9.37
N GLU A 30 -28.90 -0.86 -10.04
CA GLU A 30 -30.22 -0.75 -9.42
C GLU A 30 -30.53 -2.02 -8.60
N LYS A 31 -30.33 -3.19 -9.22
CA LYS A 31 -30.56 -4.47 -8.53
C LYS A 31 -29.60 -4.69 -7.37
N ILE A 32 -28.35 -4.26 -7.52
CA ILE A 32 -27.37 -4.30 -6.44
C ILE A 32 -27.78 -3.38 -5.27
N LEU A 33 -28.31 -2.18 -5.55
CA LEU A 33 -28.81 -1.27 -4.51
C LEU A 33 -30.00 -1.88 -3.75
N GLU A 34 -30.93 -2.57 -4.43
CA GLU A 34 -32.00 -3.31 -3.79
C GLU A 34 -31.47 -4.41 -2.86
N ILE A 35 -30.56 -5.25 -3.33
CA ILE A 35 -29.94 -6.32 -2.54
C ILE A 35 -29.22 -5.74 -1.29
N LEU A 36 -28.48 -4.65 -1.46
CA LEU A 36 -27.79 -3.99 -0.37
C LEU A 36 -28.75 -3.41 0.67
N ARG A 37 -29.94 -2.93 0.22
CA ARG A 37 -31.01 -2.44 1.12
C ARG A 37 -31.70 -3.58 1.85
N ASP A 38 -32.21 -4.55 1.09
CA ASP A 38 -33.22 -5.51 1.60
C ASP A 38 -32.58 -6.73 2.27
N ILE A 39 -31.41 -7.15 1.80
CA ILE A 39 -30.70 -8.31 2.34
C ILE A 39 -29.59 -7.90 3.30
N TYR A 40 -28.79 -6.90 2.91
CA TYR A 40 -27.66 -6.48 3.75
C TYR A 40 -27.99 -5.33 4.71
N LEU A 41 -29.19 -4.75 4.62
CA LEU A 41 -29.69 -3.68 5.49
C LEU A 41 -28.75 -2.45 5.56
N VAL A 42 -28.07 -2.15 4.46
CA VAL A 42 -27.13 -1.03 4.35
C VAL A 42 -27.92 0.28 4.16
N SER A 43 -27.57 1.32 4.91
CA SER A 43 -28.22 2.64 4.78
C SER A 43 -28.02 3.26 3.40
N ASP A 44 -28.93 4.18 3.01
CA ASP A 44 -28.89 4.87 1.72
C ASP A 44 -27.58 5.59 1.48
N GLU A 45 -27.08 6.30 2.49
CA GLU A 45 -25.79 6.99 2.44
C GLU A 45 -24.65 6.04 2.06
N LYS A 46 -24.59 4.88 2.72
CA LYS A 46 -23.52 3.91 2.51
C LYS A 46 -23.68 3.12 1.21
N ARG A 47 -24.89 2.82 0.77
CA ARG A 47 -25.16 2.21 -0.53
C ARG A 47 -24.66 3.11 -1.67
N ASN A 48 -25.03 4.39 -1.65
CA ASN A 48 -24.61 5.36 -2.65
C ASN A 48 -23.09 5.57 -2.66
N LEU A 49 -22.46 5.71 -1.47
CA LEU A 49 -21.03 5.79 -1.34
C LEU A 49 -20.34 4.55 -1.96
N LEU A 50 -20.85 3.35 -1.65
CA LEU A 50 -20.29 2.09 -2.13
C LEU A 50 -20.34 1.97 -3.65
N ILE A 51 -21.48 2.29 -4.26
CA ILE A 51 -21.63 2.29 -5.73
C ILE A 51 -20.69 3.32 -6.37
N ASN A 52 -20.59 4.52 -5.81
CA ASN A 52 -19.68 5.55 -6.32
C ASN A 52 -18.21 5.14 -6.26
N ILE A 53 -17.79 4.48 -5.18
CA ILE A 53 -16.43 3.93 -5.05
C ILE A 53 -16.21 2.87 -6.14
N VAL A 54 -17.13 1.91 -6.29
CA VAL A 54 -16.98 0.83 -7.26
C VAL A 54 -16.97 1.37 -8.69
N LYS A 55 -17.84 2.32 -9.03
CA LYS A 55 -17.80 2.99 -10.37
C LYS A 55 -16.44 3.64 -10.65
N LYS A 56 -15.83 4.27 -9.66
CA LYS A 56 -14.48 4.82 -9.80
C LYS A 56 -13.44 3.71 -9.99
N GLN A 57 -13.53 2.64 -9.19
CA GLN A 57 -12.58 1.51 -9.26
C GLN A 57 -12.65 0.79 -10.63
N GLN A 58 -13.83 0.66 -11.25
CA GLN A 58 -14.00 0.00 -12.56
C GLN A 58 -13.10 0.60 -13.65
N LYS A 59 -12.77 1.90 -13.57
CA LYS A 59 -11.89 2.57 -14.53
C LYS A 59 -10.43 2.08 -14.46
N TYR A 60 -10.05 1.46 -13.34
CA TYR A 60 -8.69 0.98 -13.08
C TYR A 60 -8.60 -0.56 -13.12
N LEU A 61 -9.75 -1.24 -13.12
CA LEU A 61 -9.81 -2.69 -13.20
C LEU A 61 -9.83 -3.11 -14.68
N ASP A 62 -8.65 -3.42 -15.18
CA ASP A 62 -8.48 -4.02 -16.49
C ASP A 62 -8.32 -5.53 -16.31
N LYS A 63 -9.00 -6.34 -17.13
CA LYS A 63 -8.98 -7.81 -17.01
C LYS A 63 -7.63 -8.40 -17.38
N ASP A 64 -6.87 -7.69 -18.20
CA ASP A 64 -5.61 -8.16 -18.76
C ASP A 64 -4.39 -7.56 -18.04
N THR A 65 -4.61 -6.94 -16.87
CA THR A 65 -3.54 -6.32 -16.09
C THR A 65 -3.45 -6.91 -14.68
N ILE A 66 -2.22 -6.88 -14.15
CA ILE A 66 -1.91 -7.29 -12.77
C ILE A 66 -1.28 -6.14 -11.98
N GLY A 67 -1.44 -6.19 -10.65
CA GLY A 67 -0.66 -5.39 -9.71
C GLY A 67 0.41 -6.24 -9.04
N ILE A 68 1.59 -5.70 -8.88
CA ILE A 68 2.69 -6.32 -8.14
C ILE A 68 2.73 -5.72 -6.73
N TYR A 69 2.74 -6.57 -5.72
CA TYR A 69 2.96 -6.18 -4.33
C TYR A 69 4.27 -6.78 -3.82
N ILE A 70 5.19 -5.94 -3.37
CA ILE A 70 6.45 -6.36 -2.75
C ILE A 70 6.37 -6.02 -1.26
N GLY A 71 6.38 -7.04 -0.40
CA GLY A 71 6.21 -6.90 1.04
C GLY A 71 7.53 -6.91 1.78
N ILE A 72 7.93 -5.81 2.43
CA ILE A 72 9.10 -5.76 3.31
C ILE A 72 8.67 -6.16 4.72
N ALA A 73 9.13 -7.32 5.19
CA ALA A 73 8.68 -7.93 6.44
C ALA A 73 9.33 -7.36 7.70
N PHE A 74 10.20 -6.35 7.60
CA PHE A 74 10.94 -5.80 8.74
C PHE A 74 10.47 -4.40 9.15
N CYS A 75 10.58 -4.13 10.47
CA CYS A 75 10.33 -2.82 11.08
C CYS A 75 11.46 -2.45 12.02
N PRO A 76 11.77 -1.14 12.22
CA PRO A 76 12.75 -0.71 13.21
C PRO A 76 12.24 -0.90 14.65
N THR A 77 10.94 -0.68 14.87
CA THR A 77 10.24 -0.90 16.15
C THR A 77 8.81 -1.37 15.88
N LYS A 78 8.19 -2.06 16.84
CA LYS A 78 6.77 -2.48 16.74
C LYS A 78 5.87 -1.39 17.30
N CYS A 79 4.97 -0.88 16.48
CA CYS A 79 3.91 0.02 16.93
C CYS A 79 2.88 -0.75 17.75
N THR A 80 2.41 -0.19 18.87
CA THR A 80 1.51 -0.89 19.82
C THR A 80 0.14 -1.27 19.22
N TYR A 81 -0.32 -0.53 18.21
CA TYR A 81 -1.59 -0.76 17.52
C TYR A 81 -1.48 -1.67 16.29
N CYS A 82 -0.25 -2.02 15.87
CA CYS A 82 -0.06 -2.68 14.57
C CYS A 82 -0.27 -4.18 14.67
N SER A 83 -1.22 -4.69 13.88
CA SER A 83 -1.49 -6.12 13.71
C SER A 83 -0.74 -6.74 12.53
N PHE A 84 0.02 -5.95 11.77
CA PHE A 84 0.74 -6.45 10.61
C PHE A 84 1.86 -7.40 11.04
N PRO A 85 2.02 -8.55 10.36
CA PRO A 85 3.12 -9.48 10.64
C PRO A 85 4.45 -8.86 10.16
N ALA A 86 5.23 -8.34 11.09
CA ALA A 86 6.55 -7.79 10.81
C ALA A 86 7.56 -8.18 11.87
N TYR A 87 8.78 -8.42 11.44
CA TYR A 87 9.92 -8.74 12.30
C TYR A 87 10.71 -7.47 12.65
N LEU A 88 11.39 -7.50 13.79
CA LEU A 88 12.24 -6.39 14.19
C LEU A 88 13.67 -6.62 13.69
N LEU A 89 14.35 -5.53 13.30
CA LEU A 89 15.80 -5.54 13.03
C LEU A 89 16.66 -5.83 14.26
N LYS A 90 16.03 -6.04 15.42
CA LYS A 90 16.69 -6.45 16.68
C LYS A 90 16.05 -7.77 17.12
N GLY A 91 16.89 -8.68 17.63
CA GLY A 91 16.43 -9.95 18.17
C GLY A 91 16.58 -11.13 17.19
N LYS A 92 15.78 -12.17 17.38
CA LYS A 92 15.97 -13.50 16.77
C LYS A 92 16.10 -13.49 15.23
N TYR A 93 15.40 -12.61 14.54
CA TYR A 93 15.36 -12.60 13.07
C TYR A 93 16.28 -11.54 12.44
N ALA A 94 16.94 -10.70 13.25
CA ALA A 94 17.83 -9.66 12.73
C ALA A 94 18.99 -10.24 11.91
N ALA A 95 19.55 -11.38 12.33
CA ALA A 95 20.64 -12.05 11.63
C ALA A 95 20.25 -12.59 10.23
N ARG A 96 18.95 -12.67 9.94
CA ARG A 96 18.46 -13.13 8.62
C ARG A 96 18.05 -12.00 7.70
N TYR A 97 18.29 -10.75 8.09
CA TYR A 97 17.89 -9.58 7.29
C TYR A 97 18.55 -9.56 5.92
N ASP A 98 19.86 -9.74 5.86
CA ASP A 98 20.61 -9.67 4.60
C ASP A 98 20.18 -10.80 3.65
N GLU A 99 20.05 -12.03 4.15
CA GLU A 99 19.53 -13.18 3.40
C GLU A 99 18.13 -12.88 2.83
N TYR A 100 17.25 -12.35 3.68
CA TYR A 100 15.89 -11.98 3.29
C TYR A 100 15.87 -10.93 2.16
N ILE A 101 16.71 -9.90 2.24
CA ILE A 101 16.78 -8.86 1.21
C ILE A 101 17.31 -9.42 -0.12
N GLU A 102 18.30 -10.28 -0.09
CA GLU A 102 18.76 -10.97 -1.30
C GLU A 102 17.69 -11.88 -1.91
N ASP A 103 16.88 -12.53 -1.09
CA ASP A 103 15.76 -13.36 -1.58
C ASP A 103 14.65 -12.49 -2.18
N ILE A 104 14.36 -11.30 -1.63
CA ILE A 104 13.45 -10.32 -2.25
C ILE A 104 13.91 -9.93 -3.67
N TYR A 105 15.21 -9.70 -3.88
CA TYR A 105 15.73 -9.38 -5.22
C TYR A 105 15.58 -10.57 -6.18
N LYS A 106 15.88 -11.78 -5.73
CA LYS A 106 15.70 -13.00 -6.53
C LYS A 106 14.24 -13.21 -6.90
N GLU A 107 13.34 -13.14 -5.92
CA GLU A 107 11.90 -13.30 -6.13
C GLU A 107 11.37 -12.23 -7.08
N THR A 108 11.77 -10.98 -6.89
CA THR A 108 11.40 -9.86 -7.79
C THR A 108 11.81 -10.18 -9.23
N LYS A 109 13.03 -10.67 -9.44
CA LYS A 109 13.52 -11.03 -10.76
C LYS A 109 12.73 -12.20 -11.38
N GLU A 110 12.46 -13.25 -10.61
CA GLU A 110 11.73 -14.42 -11.12
C GLU A 110 10.26 -14.09 -11.44
N ILE A 111 9.60 -13.27 -10.61
CA ILE A 111 8.25 -12.77 -10.90
C ILE A 111 8.24 -11.90 -12.18
N GLY A 112 9.31 -11.11 -12.41
CA GLY A 112 9.47 -10.34 -13.64
C GLY A 112 9.50 -11.25 -14.87
N LYS A 113 10.34 -12.29 -14.87
CA LYS A 113 10.39 -13.29 -15.94
C LYS A 113 9.05 -13.97 -16.17
N LEU A 114 8.42 -14.45 -15.09
CA LEU A 114 7.12 -15.11 -15.17
C LEU A 114 6.04 -14.18 -15.76
N SER A 115 6.05 -12.90 -15.41
CA SER A 115 5.12 -11.93 -15.96
C SER A 115 5.29 -11.74 -17.49
N GLN A 116 6.52 -11.78 -17.97
CA GLN A 116 6.82 -11.72 -19.41
C GLN A 116 6.42 -13.02 -20.14
N GLU A 117 6.75 -14.18 -19.59
CA GLU A 117 6.37 -15.48 -20.15
C GLU A 117 4.87 -15.65 -20.30
N LEU A 118 4.11 -15.12 -19.32
CA LEU A 118 2.65 -15.15 -19.32
C LEU A 118 1.98 -13.96 -20.03
N ASN A 119 2.78 -13.06 -20.62
CA ASN A 119 2.30 -11.83 -21.27
C ASN A 119 1.39 -10.97 -20.37
N LEU A 120 1.71 -10.88 -19.08
CA LEU A 120 0.93 -10.12 -18.11
C LEU A 120 1.33 -8.65 -18.14
N LYS A 121 0.35 -7.77 -18.30
CA LYS A 121 0.55 -6.31 -18.26
C LYS A 121 0.53 -5.82 -16.83
N ILE A 122 1.62 -5.23 -16.38
CA ILE A 122 1.74 -4.67 -15.02
C ILE A 122 1.23 -3.24 -15.02
N ASN A 123 0.14 -2.96 -14.29
CA ASN A 123 -0.44 -1.62 -14.22
C ASN A 123 -0.15 -0.90 -12.89
N THR A 124 0.19 -1.62 -11.82
CA THR A 124 0.55 -1.02 -10.54
C THR A 124 1.67 -1.79 -9.87
N ILE A 125 2.58 -1.07 -9.21
CA ILE A 125 3.57 -1.65 -8.31
C ILE A 125 3.42 -0.97 -6.95
N TYR A 126 3.35 -1.78 -5.90
CA TYR A 126 3.20 -1.32 -4.53
C TYR A 126 4.24 -2.01 -3.64
N ILE A 127 5.18 -1.23 -3.11
CA ILE A 127 6.16 -1.69 -2.13
C ILE A 127 5.68 -1.29 -0.75
N GLY A 128 5.28 -2.28 0.05
CA GLY A 128 4.66 -2.07 1.35
C GLY A 128 5.12 -3.07 2.40
N GLY A 129 4.28 -3.31 3.40
CA GLY A 129 4.53 -4.31 4.42
C GLY A 129 4.80 -3.74 5.80
N GLY A 130 5.87 -4.18 6.46
CA GLY A 130 6.27 -3.67 7.76
C GLY A 130 6.72 -2.22 7.68
N THR A 131 7.90 -2.00 7.11
CA THR A 131 8.43 -0.63 6.89
C THR A 131 9.41 -0.65 5.72
N PRO A 132 8.97 -0.46 4.47
CA PRO A 132 9.88 -0.46 3.31
C PRO A 132 11.02 0.54 3.40
N SER A 133 10.79 1.70 4.02
CA SER A 133 11.81 2.71 4.23
C SER A 133 12.90 2.35 5.27
N ILE A 134 12.83 1.13 5.85
CA ILE A 134 13.93 0.58 6.66
C ILE A 134 15.15 0.25 5.80
N LEU A 135 14.91 -0.11 4.55
CA LEU A 135 15.95 -0.35 3.56
C LEU A 135 16.90 0.85 3.45
N SER A 136 18.19 0.60 3.30
CA SER A 136 19.17 1.64 2.94
C SER A 136 18.87 2.25 1.57
N ALA A 137 19.46 3.37 1.25
CA ALA A 137 19.30 3.97 -0.08
C ALA A 137 19.86 3.05 -1.19
N GLU A 138 20.92 2.33 -0.90
CA GLU A 138 21.56 1.36 -1.78
C GLU A 138 20.64 0.15 -2.04
N GLU A 139 20.02 -0.40 -0.98
CA GLU A 139 19.08 -1.51 -1.09
C GLU A 139 17.82 -1.10 -1.85
N ILE A 140 17.27 0.10 -1.58
CA ILE A 140 16.14 0.66 -2.35
C ILE A 140 16.54 0.77 -3.82
N LYS A 141 17.71 1.34 -4.11
CA LYS A 141 18.19 1.47 -5.48
C LYS A 141 18.29 0.11 -6.18
N LYS A 142 18.91 -0.88 -5.55
CA LYS A 142 19.05 -2.23 -6.09
C LYS A 142 17.68 -2.87 -6.38
N LEU A 143 16.70 -2.71 -5.48
CA LEU A 143 15.33 -3.22 -5.69
C LEU A 143 14.67 -2.54 -6.89
N LEU A 144 14.75 -1.21 -6.98
CA LEU A 144 14.15 -0.46 -8.08
C LEU A 144 14.83 -0.75 -9.43
N ASP A 145 16.14 -0.94 -9.44
CA ASP A 145 16.89 -1.36 -10.64
C ASP A 145 16.46 -2.77 -11.06
N THR A 146 16.36 -3.72 -10.11
CA THR A 146 15.87 -5.09 -10.39
C THR A 146 14.47 -5.09 -11.00
N ILE A 147 13.58 -4.22 -10.53
CA ILE A 147 12.24 -4.05 -11.10
C ILE A 147 12.35 -3.54 -12.54
N LYS A 148 13.11 -2.47 -12.78
CA LYS A 148 13.25 -1.87 -14.11
C LYS A 148 13.87 -2.82 -15.15
N GLU A 149 14.79 -3.65 -14.73
CA GLU A 149 15.49 -4.59 -15.60
C GLU A 149 14.65 -5.82 -15.98
N ASN A 150 13.69 -6.19 -15.11
CA ASN A 150 12.99 -7.46 -15.28
C ASN A 150 11.48 -7.33 -15.56
N TYR A 151 10.88 -6.15 -15.41
CA TYR A 151 9.45 -5.94 -15.61
C TYR A 151 9.18 -5.07 -16.84
N ASP A 152 8.15 -5.43 -17.62
CA ASP A 152 7.59 -4.50 -18.61
C ASP A 152 6.72 -3.45 -17.91
N LEU A 153 7.25 -2.24 -17.82
CA LEU A 153 6.60 -1.11 -17.17
C LEU A 153 5.83 -0.21 -18.15
N SER A 154 5.67 -0.60 -19.42
CA SER A 154 4.99 0.20 -20.45
C SER A 154 3.52 0.49 -20.13
N HIS A 155 2.88 -0.37 -19.33
CA HIS A 155 1.50 -0.24 -18.88
C HIS A 155 1.34 0.31 -17.45
N LEU A 156 2.45 0.67 -16.79
CA LEU A 156 2.46 1.11 -15.39
C LEU A 156 1.71 2.45 -15.24
N LYS A 157 0.72 2.47 -14.32
CA LYS A 157 -0.11 3.64 -14.00
C LYS A 157 0.19 4.23 -12.63
N GLU A 158 0.67 3.40 -11.69
CA GLU A 158 1.03 3.84 -10.34
C GLU A 158 2.19 3.00 -9.81
N PHE A 159 3.23 3.68 -9.30
CA PHE A 159 4.32 3.08 -8.55
C PHE A 159 4.37 3.69 -7.16
N THR A 160 3.84 2.97 -6.18
CA THR A 160 3.74 3.43 -4.79
C THR A 160 4.79 2.76 -3.92
N PHE A 161 5.42 3.56 -3.04
CA PHE A 161 6.32 3.07 -1.99
C PHE A 161 5.87 3.56 -0.62
N GLU A 162 5.66 2.65 0.34
CA GLU A 162 5.33 3.01 1.72
C GLU A 162 6.56 3.56 2.46
N ALA A 163 6.59 4.87 2.62
CA ALA A 163 7.56 5.58 3.42
C ALA A 163 6.94 6.05 4.75
N GLY A 164 6.14 5.19 5.36
CA GLY A 164 5.23 5.50 6.47
C GLY A 164 5.90 5.85 7.81
N ARG A 165 7.23 5.82 7.88
CA ARG A 165 7.99 6.16 9.10
C ARG A 165 8.97 7.29 8.85
N ILE A 166 8.74 8.42 9.50
CA ILE A 166 9.56 9.63 9.39
C ILE A 166 11.01 9.36 9.83
N ASP A 167 11.19 8.60 10.92
CA ASP A 167 12.49 8.25 11.51
C ASP A 167 13.36 7.33 10.63
N THR A 168 12.80 6.77 9.56
CA THR A 168 13.55 5.95 8.60
C THR A 168 13.85 6.65 7.28
N LEU A 169 13.35 7.87 7.08
CA LEU A 169 13.50 8.64 5.86
C LEU A 169 14.64 9.67 5.93
N ASN A 170 15.30 9.86 4.82
CA ASN A 170 16.27 10.93 4.62
C ASN A 170 16.27 11.38 3.14
N GLN A 171 16.98 12.47 2.86
CA GLN A 171 17.06 13.04 1.53
C GLN A 171 17.55 12.03 0.47
N LYS A 172 18.60 11.26 0.78
CA LYS A 172 19.18 10.28 -0.15
C LYS A 172 18.16 9.22 -0.57
N LYS A 173 17.38 8.69 0.38
CA LYS A 173 16.31 7.72 0.07
C LYS A 173 15.22 8.32 -0.81
N LEU A 174 14.77 9.54 -0.50
CA LEU A 174 13.77 10.23 -1.33
C LEU A 174 14.28 10.48 -2.76
N GLN A 175 15.53 10.86 -2.92
CA GLN A 175 16.17 11.02 -4.24
C GLN A 175 16.19 9.69 -5.01
N VAL A 176 16.61 8.60 -4.36
CA VAL A 176 16.65 7.27 -4.97
C VAL A 176 15.25 6.82 -5.39
N LEU A 177 14.23 7.02 -4.56
CA LEU A 177 12.84 6.70 -4.89
C LEU A 177 12.38 7.46 -6.14
N LYS A 178 12.63 8.78 -6.18
CA LYS A 178 12.27 9.60 -7.34
C LYS A 178 12.99 9.19 -8.61
N GLN A 179 14.30 9.01 -8.55
CA GLN A 179 15.12 8.54 -9.69
C GLN A 179 14.74 7.12 -10.13
N GLY A 180 14.31 6.30 -9.17
CA GLY A 180 13.81 4.95 -9.37
C GLY A 180 12.46 4.86 -10.07
N GLY A 181 11.78 5.99 -10.32
CA GLY A 181 10.48 6.03 -10.99
C GLY A 181 9.28 5.85 -10.05
N VAL A 182 9.49 5.90 -8.73
CA VAL A 182 8.38 5.97 -7.77
C VAL A 182 7.69 7.32 -7.92
N ASP A 183 6.39 7.30 -8.14
CA ASP A 183 5.58 8.50 -8.31
C ASP A 183 4.82 8.89 -7.04
N LYS A 184 4.54 7.91 -6.17
CA LYS A 184 3.74 8.11 -4.95
C LYS A 184 4.38 7.46 -3.74
N ILE A 185 4.41 8.19 -2.63
CA ILE A 185 4.86 7.68 -1.33
C ILE A 185 3.82 7.97 -0.25
N SER A 186 3.77 7.14 0.79
CA SER A 186 3.02 7.46 2.00
C SER A 186 3.95 8.01 3.07
N ILE A 187 3.60 9.15 3.68
CA ILE A 187 4.30 9.71 4.86
C ILE A 187 3.28 9.83 5.99
N ASN A 188 3.38 8.95 6.99
CA ASN A 188 2.33 8.84 8.00
C ASN A 188 2.74 9.51 9.32
N PRO A 189 2.15 10.67 9.70
CA PRO A 189 2.42 11.30 10.98
C PRO A 189 1.89 10.48 12.17
N GLN A 190 0.86 9.66 11.95
CA GLN A 190 0.08 8.89 12.93
C GLN A 190 -0.62 9.79 13.97
N SER A 191 0.09 10.78 14.51
CA SER A 191 -0.39 11.82 15.40
C SER A 191 0.58 13.01 15.37
N PHE A 192 0.11 14.18 15.75
CA PHE A 192 0.95 15.35 16.07
C PHE A 192 1.06 15.60 17.57
N ASN A 193 0.51 14.71 18.40
CA ASN A 193 0.64 14.74 19.84
C ASN A 193 1.79 13.83 20.28
N GLU A 194 2.83 14.40 20.87
CA GLU A 194 4.03 13.67 21.28
C GLU A 194 3.78 12.57 22.32
N LYS A 195 2.83 12.79 23.26
CA LYS A 195 2.45 11.75 24.22
C LYS A 195 1.86 10.54 23.53
N THR A 196 0.98 10.78 22.55
CA THR A 196 0.38 9.73 21.73
C THR A 196 1.46 9.00 20.92
N LEU A 197 2.37 9.72 20.29
CA LEU A 197 3.47 9.10 19.52
C LEU A 197 4.33 8.19 20.39
N LYS A 198 4.69 8.63 21.59
CA LYS A 198 5.44 7.79 22.55
C LYS A 198 4.69 6.53 22.94
N LEU A 199 3.37 6.64 23.21
CA LEU A 199 2.51 5.51 23.55
C LEU A 199 2.43 4.47 22.43
N VAL A 200 2.50 4.92 21.17
CA VAL A 200 2.41 4.02 20.01
C VAL A 200 3.78 3.63 19.42
N ASN A 201 4.87 3.86 20.14
CA ASN A 201 6.25 3.57 19.73
C ASN A 201 6.63 4.24 18.39
N ARG A 202 6.25 5.51 18.22
CA ARG A 202 6.69 6.38 17.12
C ARG A 202 7.60 7.47 17.65
N TYR A 203 8.79 7.60 17.06
CA TYR A 203 9.86 8.48 17.57
C TYR A 203 10.22 9.56 16.53
N HIS A 204 9.26 10.43 16.26
CA HIS A 204 9.47 11.64 15.44
C HIS A 204 8.68 12.80 16.05
N ASP A 205 9.13 14.01 15.75
CA ASP A 205 8.44 15.24 16.10
C ASP A 205 7.81 15.93 14.88
N ARG A 206 7.07 17.00 15.11
CA ARG A 206 6.43 17.76 14.05
C ARG A 206 7.44 18.38 13.09
N LYS A 207 8.61 18.85 13.57
CA LYS A 207 9.65 19.48 12.74
C LYS A 207 10.25 18.47 11.77
N GLN A 208 10.51 17.25 12.24
CA GLN A 208 10.99 16.16 11.40
C GLN A 208 9.98 15.78 10.32
N PHE A 209 8.69 15.71 10.68
CA PHE A 209 7.63 15.46 9.71
C PHE A 209 7.59 16.56 8.64
N ASP A 210 7.49 17.83 9.04
CA ASP A 210 7.38 18.96 8.13
C ASP A 210 8.60 19.05 7.18
N LYS A 211 9.81 18.78 7.70
CA LYS A 211 11.04 18.71 6.89
C LYS A 211 10.98 17.64 5.81
N VAL A 212 10.63 16.41 6.19
CA VAL A 212 10.57 15.27 5.24
C VAL A 212 9.44 15.47 4.24
N TYR A 213 8.28 15.94 4.69
CA TYR A 213 7.14 16.22 3.83
C TYR A 213 7.46 17.30 2.78
N LYS A 214 8.05 18.43 3.21
CA LYS A 214 8.47 19.52 2.31
C LYS A 214 9.47 19.01 1.28
N LEU A 215 10.50 18.29 1.72
CA LEU A 215 11.53 17.74 0.84
C LEU A 215 10.94 16.79 -0.22
N ALA A 216 10.03 15.91 0.18
CA ALA A 216 9.36 14.99 -0.76
C ALA A 216 8.52 15.74 -1.80
N LYS A 217 7.82 16.82 -1.39
CA LYS A 217 7.06 17.69 -2.28
C LYS A 217 7.96 18.44 -3.27
N GLU A 218 9.07 18.99 -2.80
CA GLU A 218 10.06 19.70 -3.65
C GLU A 218 10.67 18.76 -4.71
N MET A 219 10.80 17.48 -4.40
CA MET A 219 11.23 16.45 -5.35
C MET A 219 10.12 15.99 -6.31
N GLY A 220 8.91 16.52 -6.21
CA GLY A 220 7.78 16.15 -7.07
C GLY A 220 7.25 14.74 -6.82
N LEU A 221 7.38 14.21 -5.59
CA LEU A 221 6.71 12.99 -5.17
C LEU A 221 5.27 13.28 -4.77
N SER A 222 4.33 12.48 -5.22
CA SER A 222 2.94 12.49 -4.73
C SER A 222 2.89 11.87 -3.34
N ILE A 223 2.15 12.48 -2.38
CA ILE A 223 2.07 12.00 -1.00
C ILE A 223 0.60 11.74 -0.66
#